data_412b6194885ec834fcf7ab2d10dffe22
#
_entry.id   412b6194885ec834fcf7ab2d10dffe22
#
_cell.length_a   1.000
_cell.length_b   1.000
_cell.length_c   1.000
_cell.angle_alpha   90.00
_cell.angle_beta   90.00
_cell.angle_gamma   90.00
#
_symmetry.space_group_name_H-M   'P 1'
#
loop_
_entity.id
_entity.type
_entity.pdbx_description
1 polymer ?
#
loop_
_entity_poly.entity_id
_entity_poly.type
_entity_poly.pdbx_seq_one_letter_code
_entity_poly.pdbx_strand_id
1 'polypeptide(L)'
;PPSDRLVTLNIFYEDKNGAEISREQHVLCDAPAAIETGDKKVLLTESDSGYSAEFDNGKIEFSRSTGEILSYTADGTELISKTPLSGISGFLPNIYRAPSDNEEVNPMPKWNREKLAKVKAVYKGMRAESEEKEVKITAYYDMTDGKRLYYKSFIEYTVFSDGTVKVRSSLAKKRYGWKELPRFGLTAELPKEFSNVKYLGRGPYENLCDFNGQSPIGLYKTTVKEMHVDYIKPQDNGNHGAVRFAEFTDGNGKGLAFLGAPKFSFSAHDYTQKILCAARHREDVIHEDTTFVSIDGFVRGTGTASCGQDTLMKYRFVLDDTIEFRFAMKPITR
;
A
#
# COMPACT_ATOMS: atom_id res chain seq x y z
N PRO A 1 12.38 28.42 1.37
CA PRO A 1 12.77 27.15 0.82
C PRO A 1 12.08 26.91 -0.52
N PRO A 2 12.72 26.21 -1.48
CA PRO A 2 12.09 25.86 -2.74
C PRO A 2 10.76 25.14 -2.51
N SER A 3 9.74 25.47 -3.29
CA SER A 3 8.37 24.96 -3.13
C SER A 3 8.20 23.46 -3.44
N ASP A 4 9.23 22.80 -3.96
CA ASP A 4 9.25 21.42 -4.44
C ASP A 4 10.02 20.46 -3.53
N ARG A 5 10.29 20.81 -2.27
CA ARG A 5 11.12 20.05 -1.36
C ARG A 5 10.44 19.75 -0.03
N LEU A 6 10.79 18.62 0.55
CA LEU A 6 10.57 18.35 1.95
C LEU A 6 11.68 19.06 2.78
N VAL A 7 11.27 19.95 3.67
CA VAL A 7 12.16 20.62 4.61
C VAL A 7 11.66 20.35 6.03
N THR A 8 12.52 19.81 6.87
CA THR A 8 12.22 19.55 8.27
C THR A 8 13.21 20.29 9.17
N LEU A 9 12.70 20.80 10.29
CA LEU A 9 13.50 21.28 11.42
C LEU A 9 13.50 20.18 12.47
N ASN A 10 14.69 19.68 12.81
CA ASN A 10 14.87 18.71 13.89
C ASN A 10 15.48 19.43 15.09
N ILE A 11 14.87 19.30 16.26
CA ILE A 11 15.31 19.90 17.51
C ILE A 11 15.69 18.74 18.43
N PHE A 12 16.90 18.77 18.95
CA PHE A 12 17.42 17.76 19.89
C PHE A 12 17.61 18.43 21.25
N TYR A 13 17.12 17.78 22.29
CA TYR A 13 17.34 18.17 23.68
C TYR A 13 18.36 17.21 24.29
N GLU A 14 19.48 17.74 24.73
CA GLU A 14 20.58 16.96 25.29
C GLU A 14 20.81 17.32 26.76
N ASP A 15 21.30 16.35 27.54
CA ASP A 15 21.79 16.61 28.88
C ASP A 15 23.18 17.28 28.84
N LYS A 16 23.69 17.64 30.01
CA LYS A 16 25.02 18.26 30.15
C LYS A 16 26.21 17.41 29.65
N ASN A 17 25.99 16.12 29.40
CA ASN A 17 27.01 15.18 28.92
C ASN A 17 26.83 14.89 27.43
N GLY A 18 25.86 15.54 26.76
CA GLY A 18 25.55 15.34 25.34
C GLY A 18 24.67 14.11 25.06
N ALA A 19 24.06 13.51 26.08
CA ALA A 19 23.10 12.42 25.86
C ALA A 19 21.73 12.99 25.47
N GLU A 20 21.16 12.47 24.37
CA GLU A 20 19.85 12.89 23.90
C GLU A 20 18.75 12.50 24.93
N ILE A 21 18.01 13.49 25.39
CA ILE A 21 16.86 13.33 26.31
C ILE A 21 15.55 13.24 25.50
N SER A 22 15.43 14.06 24.46
CA SER A 22 14.21 14.14 23.64
C SER A 22 14.54 14.74 22.28
N ARG A 23 13.64 14.53 21.32
CA ARG A 23 13.69 15.18 20.01
C ARG A 23 12.31 15.60 19.54
N GLU A 24 12.29 16.63 18.72
CA GLU A 24 11.10 17.06 17.99
C GLU A 24 11.44 17.26 16.51
N GLN A 25 10.45 17.04 15.65
CA GLN A 25 10.56 17.33 14.22
C GLN A 25 9.37 18.18 13.77
N HIS A 26 9.67 19.30 13.15
CA HIS A 26 8.68 20.18 12.53
C HIS A 26 8.85 20.16 11.00
N VAL A 27 7.77 19.92 10.27
CA VAL A 27 7.76 19.99 8.81
C VAL A 27 7.53 21.46 8.41
N LEU A 28 8.53 22.08 7.84
CA LEU A 28 8.48 23.48 7.40
C LEU A 28 7.97 23.64 5.97
N CYS A 29 8.26 22.65 5.12
CA CYS A 29 7.79 22.59 3.73
C CYS A 29 7.57 21.12 3.38
N ASP A 30 6.49 20.82 2.68
CA ASP A 30 6.13 19.46 2.24
C ASP A 30 5.40 19.55 0.88
N ALA A 31 6.12 20.06 -0.11
CA ALA A 31 5.59 20.15 -1.47
C ALA A 31 5.69 18.77 -2.16
N PRO A 32 4.62 18.31 -2.81
CA PRO A 32 4.67 17.06 -3.56
C PRO A 32 5.61 17.20 -4.75
N ALA A 33 6.50 16.20 -4.92
CA ALA A 33 7.29 16.11 -6.14
C ALA A 33 6.37 15.76 -7.33
N ALA A 34 6.61 16.36 -8.47
CA ALA A 34 5.97 15.95 -9.70
C ALA A 34 6.41 14.53 -10.07
N ILE A 35 5.46 13.67 -10.42
CA ILE A 35 5.77 12.35 -10.96
C ILE A 35 5.99 12.53 -12.46
N GLU A 36 7.26 12.56 -12.86
CA GLU A 36 7.67 12.62 -14.24
C GLU A 36 7.33 11.32 -14.95
N THR A 37 6.82 11.45 -16.19
CA THR A 37 6.38 10.35 -17.04
C THR A 37 6.95 10.52 -18.44
N GLY A 38 7.13 9.40 -19.16
CA GLY A 38 7.48 9.43 -20.56
C GLY A 38 6.40 10.12 -21.41
N ASP A 39 6.80 10.68 -22.53
CA ASP A 39 5.95 11.49 -23.41
C ASP A 39 5.76 10.88 -24.82
N LYS A 40 6.27 9.67 -25.06
CA LYS A 40 6.07 8.94 -26.31
C LYS A 40 4.77 8.13 -26.26
N LYS A 41 4.41 7.57 -27.41
CA LYS A 41 3.24 6.71 -27.57
C LYS A 41 3.41 5.39 -26.81
N VAL A 42 2.34 4.94 -26.17
CA VAL A 42 2.18 3.59 -25.60
C VAL A 42 1.26 2.80 -26.53
N LEU A 43 1.61 1.54 -26.81
CA LEU A 43 0.83 0.68 -27.69
C LEU A 43 -0.13 -0.18 -26.87
N LEU A 44 -1.43 0.01 -27.08
CA LEU A 44 -2.47 -0.85 -26.51
C LEU A 44 -2.75 -2.01 -27.48
N THR A 45 -2.70 -3.23 -26.96
CA THR A 45 -3.13 -4.44 -27.68
C THR A 45 -4.25 -5.11 -26.89
N GLU A 46 -5.32 -5.49 -27.58
CA GLU A 46 -6.45 -6.24 -27.02
C GLU A 46 -6.45 -7.66 -27.57
N SER A 47 -6.68 -8.64 -26.70
CA SER A 47 -6.80 -10.06 -27.03
C SER A 47 -7.96 -10.70 -26.24
N ASP A 48 -8.26 -11.96 -26.56
CA ASP A 48 -9.26 -12.73 -25.80
C ASP A 48 -8.86 -12.90 -24.34
N SER A 49 -7.56 -12.98 -24.02
CA SER A 49 -7.02 -13.14 -22.68
C SER A 49 -7.01 -11.83 -21.87
N GLY A 50 -6.94 -10.66 -22.53
CA GLY A 50 -6.89 -9.37 -21.83
C GLY A 50 -6.31 -8.22 -22.64
N TYR A 51 -5.74 -7.28 -21.92
CA TYR A 51 -5.09 -6.08 -22.46
C TYR A 51 -3.59 -6.10 -22.20
N SER A 52 -2.80 -5.60 -23.15
CA SER A 52 -1.38 -5.34 -23.00
C SER A 52 -1.08 -3.90 -23.37
N ALA A 53 -0.32 -3.19 -22.53
CA ALA A 53 0.22 -1.88 -22.84
C ALA A 53 1.75 -1.98 -22.95
N GLU A 54 2.28 -1.75 -24.15
CA GLU A 54 3.72 -1.80 -24.45
C GLU A 54 4.33 -0.40 -24.39
N PHE A 55 5.48 -0.29 -23.74
CA PHE A 55 6.25 0.94 -23.55
C PHE A 55 7.71 0.72 -23.96
N ASP A 56 8.58 1.75 -23.89
CA ASP A 56 9.90 1.78 -24.53
C ASP A 56 10.75 0.52 -24.27
N ASN A 57 10.74 -0.05 -23.07
CA ASN A 57 11.60 -1.17 -22.67
C ASN A 57 10.86 -2.30 -21.95
N GLY A 58 9.54 -2.39 -22.13
CA GLY A 58 8.75 -3.43 -21.48
C GLY A 58 7.26 -3.38 -21.80
N LYS A 59 6.50 -4.07 -20.99
CA LYS A 59 5.04 -4.14 -21.10
C LYS A 59 4.37 -4.45 -19.77
N ILE A 60 3.09 -4.12 -19.67
CA ILE A 60 2.20 -4.54 -18.60
C ILE A 60 0.98 -5.24 -19.20
N GLU A 61 0.62 -6.40 -18.65
CA GLU A 61 -0.44 -7.27 -19.14
C GLU A 61 -1.52 -7.46 -18.09
N PHE A 62 -2.78 -7.42 -18.50
CA PHE A 62 -3.94 -7.50 -17.61
C PHE A 62 -4.87 -8.63 -18.04
N SER A 63 -5.39 -9.38 -17.08
CA SER A 63 -6.37 -10.45 -17.30
C SER A 63 -7.77 -9.90 -17.53
N ARG A 64 -8.39 -10.28 -18.64
CA ARG A 64 -9.82 -9.97 -18.89
C ARG A 64 -10.77 -10.73 -17.96
N SER A 65 -10.34 -11.88 -17.44
CA SER A 65 -11.18 -12.73 -16.59
C SER A 65 -11.13 -12.35 -15.11
N THR A 66 -10.01 -11.77 -14.65
CA THR A 66 -9.80 -11.47 -13.21
C THR A 66 -9.54 -9.99 -12.92
N GLY A 67 -9.18 -9.19 -13.93
CA GLY A 67 -8.81 -7.78 -13.78
C GLY A 67 -7.43 -7.54 -13.17
N GLU A 68 -6.67 -8.61 -12.96
CA GLU A 68 -5.35 -8.59 -12.32
C GLU A 68 -4.24 -8.23 -13.32
N ILE A 69 -3.12 -7.70 -12.83
CA ILE A 69 -1.89 -7.59 -13.59
C ILE A 69 -1.26 -8.98 -13.66
N LEU A 70 -1.18 -9.55 -14.84
CA LEU A 70 -0.56 -10.86 -15.08
C LEU A 70 0.95 -10.80 -15.16
N SER A 71 1.48 -9.69 -15.67
CA SER A 71 2.90 -9.46 -15.84
C SER A 71 3.16 -7.96 -15.96
N TYR A 72 4.23 -7.51 -15.37
CA TYR A 72 4.75 -6.15 -15.54
C TYR A 72 6.26 -6.27 -15.70
N THR A 73 6.75 -6.16 -16.92
CA THR A 73 8.18 -6.35 -17.25
C THR A 73 8.80 -5.04 -17.71
N ALA A 74 10.02 -4.77 -17.25
CA ALA A 74 10.86 -3.70 -17.76
C ALA A 74 12.32 -4.18 -17.83
N ASP A 75 13.00 -3.91 -18.94
CA ASP A 75 14.37 -4.37 -19.22
C ASP A 75 14.60 -5.87 -18.89
N GLY A 76 13.61 -6.69 -19.24
CA GLY A 76 13.62 -8.14 -19.02
C GLY A 76 13.42 -8.58 -17.58
N THR A 77 13.18 -7.65 -16.65
CA THR A 77 12.90 -7.93 -15.24
C THR A 77 11.39 -7.96 -14.99
N GLU A 78 10.88 -9.04 -14.35
CA GLU A 78 9.49 -9.12 -13.91
C GLU A 78 9.35 -8.36 -12.59
N LEU A 79 8.36 -7.47 -12.49
CA LEU A 79 8.17 -6.55 -11.38
C LEU A 79 7.03 -6.96 -10.44
N ILE A 80 6.18 -7.90 -10.86
CA ILE A 80 5.04 -8.44 -10.08
C ILE A 80 5.22 -9.97 -9.98
N SER A 81 4.86 -10.58 -8.85
CA SER A 81 4.95 -12.03 -8.71
C SER A 81 4.03 -12.75 -9.71
N LYS A 82 4.61 -13.67 -10.50
CA LYS A 82 3.85 -14.54 -11.42
C LYS A 82 3.23 -15.76 -10.74
N THR A 83 3.72 -16.10 -9.55
CA THR A 83 3.25 -17.23 -8.75
C THR A 83 2.94 -16.77 -7.33
N PRO A 84 1.95 -15.86 -7.16
CA PRO A 84 1.65 -15.30 -5.86
C PRO A 84 1.10 -16.36 -4.92
N LEU A 85 1.59 -16.40 -3.69
CA LEU A 85 1.16 -17.33 -2.64
C LEU A 85 -0.28 -17.03 -2.18
N SER A 86 -0.68 -15.77 -2.24
CA SER A 86 -2.06 -15.35 -1.99
C SER A 86 -3.04 -15.81 -3.06
N GLY A 87 -2.54 -16.24 -4.23
CA GLY A 87 -3.33 -16.51 -5.43
C GLY A 87 -3.81 -15.24 -6.14
N ILE A 88 -3.23 -14.08 -5.81
CA ILE A 88 -3.57 -12.76 -6.37
C ILE A 88 -2.37 -12.23 -7.15
N SER A 89 -2.50 -12.09 -8.44
CA SER A 89 -1.51 -11.45 -9.30
C SER A 89 -1.81 -9.96 -9.44
N GLY A 90 -0.81 -9.12 -9.17
CA GLY A 90 -0.98 -7.66 -9.18
C GLY A 90 -1.77 -7.13 -7.98
N PHE A 91 -2.50 -6.04 -8.18
CA PHE A 91 -3.14 -5.31 -7.08
C PHE A 91 -4.63 -5.63 -6.94
N LEU A 92 -5.07 -5.86 -5.69
CA LEU A 92 -6.49 -5.90 -5.33
C LEU A 92 -6.83 -4.88 -4.24
N PRO A 93 -8.08 -4.34 -4.27
CA PRO A 93 -8.58 -3.49 -3.21
C PRO A 93 -8.60 -4.22 -1.86
N ASN A 94 -8.06 -3.60 -0.84
CA ASN A 94 -8.04 -4.11 0.53
C ASN A 94 -8.62 -3.10 1.51
N ILE A 95 -9.54 -3.57 2.35
CA ILE A 95 -10.18 -2.78 3.42
C ILE A 95 -9.99 -3.42 4.81
N TYR A 96 -9.19 -4.48 4.90
CA TYR A 96 -9.03 -5.30 6.09
C TYR A 96 -7.56 -5.40 6.51
N ARG A 97 -7.34 -5.49 7.82
CA ARG A 97 -6.06 -5.84 8.44
C ARG A 97 -6.28 -6.83 9.58
N ALA A 98 -5.24 -7.57 9.96
CA ALA A 98 -5.25 -8.36 11.17
C ALA A 98 -5.44 -7.42 12.38
N PRO A 99 -6.48 -7.61 13.20
CA PRO A 99 -6.78 -6.67 14.26
C PRO A 99 -5.67 -6.60 15.30
N SER A 100 -5.38 -5.40 15.78
CA SER A 100 -4.52 -5.21 16.95
C SER A 100 -5.25 -5.62 18.23
N ASP A 101 -4.50 -5.82 19.32
CA ASP A 101 -5.07 -6.09 20.64
C ASP A 101 -6.08 -5.02 21.06
N ASN A 102 -5.80 -3.75 20.77
CA ASN A 102 -6.72 -2.65 21.02
C ASN A 102 -8.05 -2.78 20.26
N GLU A 103 -8.02 -3.38 19.08
CA GLU A 103 -9.21 -3.57 18.25
C GLU A 103 -9.99 -4.85 18.61
N GLU A 104 -9.40 -5.77 19.39
CA GLU A 104 -10.08 -7.00 19.78
C GLU A 104 -10.89 -6.89 21.07
N VAL A 105 -10.44 -6.10 22.02
CA VAL A 105 -10.92 -6.20 23.40
C VAL A 105 -12.09 -5.30 23.72
N ASN A 106 -12.24 -4.10 23.14
CA ASN A 106 -13.34 -3.22 23.58
C ASN A 106 -13.57 -1.98 22.74
N PRO A 107 -14.81 -1.51 22.80
CA PRO A 107 -15.85 -2.04 21.94
C PRO A 107 -15.32 -1.94 20.55
N MET A 108 -15.33 -3.03 19.89
CA MET A 108 -14.95 -3.10 18.48
C MET A 108 -15.37 -1.83 17.77
N PRO A 109 -14.49 -1.22 16.96
CA PRO A 109 -14.91 -0.22 16.01
C PRO A 109 -16.18 -0.70 15.32
N LYS A 110 -17.08 0.20 14.91
CA LYS A 110 -18.42 -0.10 14.37
C LYS A 110 -18.44 -1.01 13.12
N TRP A 111 -17.32 -1.62 12.78
CA TRP A 111 -17.19 -2.72 11.82
C TRP A 111 -17.03 -4.04 12.58
N ASN A 112 -17.85 -5.01 12.25
CA ASN A 112 -17.72 -6.34 12.81
C ASN A 112 -16.53 -7.03 12.13
N ARG A 113 -15.46 -7.26 12.88
CA ARG A 113 -14.22 -7.88 12.42
C ARG A 113 -14.44 -9.15 11.59
N GLU A 114 -15.24 -10.09 12.12
CA GLU A 114 -15.49 -11.35 11.44
C GLU A 114 -16.26 -11.18 10.12
N LYS A 115 -17.13 -10.18 10.02
CA LYS A 115 -17.84 -9.88 8.79
C LYS A 115 -16.93 -9.16 7.80
N LEU A 116 -16.12 -8.20 8.26
CA LEU A 116 -15.19 -7.47 7.40
C LEU A 116 -14.14 -8.41 6.79
N ALA A 117 -13.62 -9.37 7.57
CA ALA A 117 -12.68 -10.40 7.10
C ALA A 117 -13.25 -11.28 5.96
N LYS A 118 -14.59 -11.38 5.84
CA LYS A 118 -15.26 -12.14 4.77
C LYS A 118 -15.50 -11.33 3.50
N VAL A 119 -15.29 -10.01 3.55
CA VAL A 119 -15.48 -9.15 2.36
C VAL A 119 -14.29 -9.34 1.43
N LYS A 120 -14.57 -9.71 0.19
CA LYS A 120 -13.59 -9.91 -0.87
C LYS A 120 -13.87 -9.00 -2.04
N ALA A 121 -12.82 -8.61 -2.75
CA ALA A 121 -12.93 -7.95 -4.04
C ALA A 121 -13.30 -8.98 -5.11
N VAL A 122 -14.48 -8.83 -5.71
CA VAL A 122 -14.98 -9.68 -6.79
C VAL A 122 -14.97 -8.86 -8.07
N TYR A 123 -14.18 -9.30 -9.04
CA TYR A 123 -14.05 -8.65 -10.34
C TYR A 123 -15.38 -8.57 -11.08
N LYS A 124 -15.63 -7.43 -11.74
CA LYS A 124 -16.89 -7.12 -12.44
C LYS A 124 -16.73 -6.73 -13.89
N GLY A 125 -15.52 -6.51 -14.33
CA GLY A 125 -15.21 -6.13 -15.70
C GLY A 125 -14.07 -5.13 -15.77
N MET A 126 -13.59 -4.90 -16.99
CA MET A 126 -12.47 -4.02 -17.29
C MET A 126 -12.76 -3.25 -18.58
N ARG A 127 -12.20 -2.05 -18.68
CA ARG A 127 -12.14 -1.28 -19.92
C ARG A 127 -10.73 -0.77 -20.16
N ALA A 128 -10.39 -0.56 -21.42
CA ALA A 128 -9.14 0.06 -21.83
C ALA A 128 -9.41 1.22 -22.79
N GLU A 129 -8.63 2.29 -22.69
CA GLU A 129 -8.70 3.47 -23.52
C GLU A 129 -7.26 3.82 -23.92
N SER A 130 -7.03 4.13 -25.21
CA SER A 130 -5.73 4.58 -25.71
C SER A 130 -5.82 6.05 -26.05
N GLU A 131 -4.94 6.83 -25.47
CA GLU A 131 -4.72 8.24 -25.79
C GLU A 131 -3.37 8.41 -26.53
N GLU A 132 -3.03 9.63 -26.94
CA GLU A 132 -1.83 9.89 -27.75
C GLU A 132 -0.53 9.40 -27.08
N LYS A 133 -0.41 9.59 -25.75
CA LYS A 133 0.82 9.33 -24.97
C LYS A 133 0.61 8.38 -23.80
N GLU A 134 -0.60 7.93 -23.56
CA GLU A 134 -0.93 7.07 -22.44
C GLU A 134 -2.00 6.04 -22.79
N VAL A 135 -1.96 4.94 -22.05
CA VAL A 135 -3.01 3.91 -22.09
C VAL A 135 -3.64 3.83 -20.70
N LYS A 136 -4.97 3.94 -20.63
CA LYS A 136 -5.75 3.78 -19.41
C LYS A 136 -6.44 2.43 -19.39
N ILE A 137 -6.27 1.70 -18.29
CA ILE A 137 -6.93 0.41 -18.05
C ILE A 137 -7.60 0.49 -16.69
N THR A 138 -8.93 0.28 -16.66
CA THR A 138 -9.73 0.38 -15.43
C THR A 138 -10.41 -0.94 -15.13
N ALA A 139 -10.08 -1.55 -14.00
CA ALA A 139 -10.71 -2.76 -13.48
C ALA A 139 -11.71 -2.41 -12.37
N TYR A 140 -12.90 -3.01 -12.40
CA TYR A 140 -14.02 -2.76 -11.48
C TYR A 140 -14.23 -3.94 -10.57
N TYR A 141 -14.52 -3.66 -9.30
CA TYR A 141 -14.72 -4.68 -8.26
C TYR A 141 -15.95 -4.39 -7.41
N ASP A 142 -16.66 -5.45 -7.05
CA ASP A 142 -17.65 -5.45 -5.97
C ASP A 142 -16.99 -6.01 -4.69
N MET A 143 -17.02 -5.23 -3.61
CA MET A 143 -16.55 -5.66 -2.30
C MET A 143 -17.71 -6.34 -1.57
N THR A 144 -17.69 -7.67 -1.48
CA THR A 144 -18.83 -8.49 -1.06
C THR A 144 -18.42 -9.70 -0.23
N ASP A 145 -19.32 -10.18 0.64
CA ASP A 145 -19.22 -11.47 1.35
C ASP A 145 -19.95 -12.62 0.59
N GLY A 146 -20.30 -12.36 -0.67
CA GLY A 146 -21.10 -13.28 -1.50
C GLY A 146 -22.61 -13.16 -1.31
N LYS A 147 -23.08 -12.42 -0.28
CA LYS A 147 -24.51 -12.19 0.00
C LYS A 147 -24.88 -10.71 -0.06
N ARG A 148 -23.99 -9.83 0.33
CA ARG A 148 -24.22 -8.39 0.45
C ARG A 148 -23.15 -7.61 -0.26
N LEU A 149 -23.53 -6.55 -0.97
CA LEU A 149 -22.62 -5.57 -1.55
C LEU A 149 -22.36 -4.47 -0.50
N TYR A 150 -21.11 -4.38 -0.07
CA TYR A 150 -20.66 -3.40 0.94
C TYR A 150 -20.10 -2.15 0.28
N TYR A 151 -19.23 -2.33 -0.74
CA TYR A 151 -18.63 -1.21 -1.48
C TYR A 151 -18.51 -1.58 -2.96
N LYS A 152 -18.39 -0.55 -3.80
CA LYS A 152 -17.85 -0.67 -5.15
C LYS A 152 -16.46 -0.04 -5.17
N SER A 153 -15.55 -0.65 -5.89
CA SER A 153 -14.19 -0.17 -6.05
C SER A 153 -13.77 -0.23 -7.51
N PHE A 154 -12.82 0.60 -7.91
CA PHE A 154 -12.09 0.42 -9.15
C PHE A 154 -10.60 0.67 -8.92
N ILE A 155 -9.78 0.12 -9.82
CA ILE A 155 -8.38 0.46 -9.96
C ILE A 155 -8.18 0.89 -11.41
N GLU A 156 -7.72 2.12 -11.61
CA GLU A 156 -7.34 2.68 -12.90
C GLU A 156 -5.83 2.78 -12.98
N TYR A 157 -5.27 2.21 -14.01
CA TYR A 157 -3.86 2.21 -14.34
C TYR A 157 -3.65 3.08 -15.57
N THR A 158 -2.86 4.15 -15.47
CA THR A 158 -2.44 4.98 -16.59
C THR A 158 -0.98 4.69 -16.89
N VAL A 159 -0.71 4.03 -18.01
CA VAL A 159 0.62 3.56 -18.42
C VAL A 159 1.26 4.59 -19.34
N PHE A 160 2.53 4.91 -19.09
CA PHE A 160 3.35 5.84 -19.85
C PHE A 160 4.55 5.16 -20.52
N SER A 161 5.15 5.82 -21.52
CA SER A 161 6.19 5.23 -22.36
C SER A 161 7.51 4.90 -21.65
N ASP A 162 7.79 5.50 -20.51
CA ASP A 162 8.95 5.16 -19.65
C ASP A 162 8.68 4.00 -18.68
N GLY A 163 7.53 3.34 -18.83
CA GLY A 163 7.07 2.29 -17.93
C GLY A 163 6.41 2.80 -16.65
N THR A 164 6.40 4.10 -16.37
CA THR A 164 5.65 4.64 -15.23
C THR A 164 4.16 4.31 -15.36
N VAL A 165 3.55 3.83 -14.27
CA VAL A 165 2.12 3.55 -14.20
C VAL A 165 1.51 4.36 -13.06
N LYS A 166 0.70 5.38 -13.38
CA LYS A 166 -0.10 6.07 -12.35
C LYS A 166 -1.30 5.21 -11.99
N VAL A 167 -1.52 5.04 -10.69
CA VAL A 167 -2.61 4.22 -10.14
C VAL A 167 -3.58 5.14 -9.40
N ARG A 168 -4.85 5.03 -9.73
CA ARG A 168 -5.96 5.64 -9.00
C ARG A 168 -6.92 4.56 -8.54
N SER A 169 -7.24 4.53 -7.25
CA SER A 169 -8.22 3.60 -6.70
C SER A 169 -9.30 4.34 -5.93
N SER A 170 -10.53 3.84 -6.00
CA SER A 170 -11.67 4.39 -5.28
C SER A 170 -12.41 3.33 -4.49
N LEU A 171 -13.09 3.77 -3.44
CA LEU A 171 -13.99 2.97 -2.64
C LEU A 171 -15.29 3.75 -2.43
N ALA A 172 -16.39 3.27 -3.03
CA ALA A 172 -17.72 3.87 -2.92
C ALA A 172 -18.59 3.01 -2.01
N LYS A 173 -19.04 3.59 -0.88
CA LYS A 173 -19.86 2.92 0.11
C LYS A 173 -21.25 2.58 -0.45
N LYS A 174 -21.75 1.39 -0.13
CA LYS A 174 -23.10 0.93 -0.43
C LYS A 174 -23.89 0.73 0.86
N ARG A 175 -25.18 0.39 0.73
CA ARG A 175 -26.15 0.32 1.84
C ARG A 175 -25.61 -0.44 3.07
N TYR A 176 -24.89 -1.54 2.86
CA TYR A 176 -24.39 -2.39 3.93
C TYR A 176 -22.96 -2.07 4.36
N GLY A 177 -22.29 -1.14 3.67
CA GLY A 177 -20.92 -0.73 3.99
C GLY A 177 -20.84 -0.03 5.36
N TRP A 178 -19.82 -0.38 6.13
CA TRP A 178 -19.49 0.34 7.36
C TRP A 178 -18.95 1.73 7.04
N LYS A 179 -19.23 2.68 7.92
CA LYS A 179 -18.65 4.03 7.82
C LYS A 179 -17.20 4.07 8.28
N GLU A 180 -16.88 3.34 9.33
CA GLU A 180 -15.51 3.27 9.84
C GLU A 180 -14.83 1.99 9.33
N LEU A 181 -13.61 2.13 8.84
CA LEU A 181 -12.79 1.05 8.30
C LEU A 181 -11.38 1.09 8.93
N PRO A 182 -10.71 -0.05 9.05
CA PRO A 182 -9.32 -0.10 9.52
C PRO A 182 -8.33 0.44 8.49
N ARG A 183 -8.60 0.24 7.22
CA ARG A 183 -7.76 0.74 6.11
C ARG A 183 -8.54 0.80 4.79
N PHE A 184 -8.00 1.51 3.83
CA PHE A 184 -8.28 1.36 2.41
C PHE A 184 -7.00 1.54 1.62
N GLY A 185 -6.64 0.51 0.89
CA GLY A 185 -5.46 0.44 0.06
C GLY A 185 -5.53 -0.66 -0.97
N LEU A 186 -4.39 -0.97 -1.54
CA LEU A 186 -4.18 -2.06 -2.48
C LEU A 186 -3.11 -3.01 -1.93
N THR A 187 -3.31 -4.31 -2.14
CA THR A 187 -2.30 -5.33 -1.79
C THR A 187 -1.82 -6.04 -3.05
N ALA A 188 -0.54 -6.38 -3.08
CA ALA A 188 0.07 -7.15 -4.15
C ALA A 188 1.23 -8.00 -3.61
N GLU A 189 1.68 -8.96 -4.42
CA GLU A 189 2.92 -9.67 -4.19
C GLU A 189 3.95 -9.31 -5.26
N LEU A 190 5.14 -8.92 -4.79
CA LEU A 190 6.32 -8.70 -5.60
C LEU A 190 7.18 -9.97 -5.60
N PRO A 191 8.11 -10.13 -6.57
CA PRO A 191 9.13 -11.16 -6.50
C PRO A 191 9.85 -11.13 -5.15
N LYS A 192 10.13 -12.30 -4.57
CA LYS A 192 10.79 -12.43 -3.26
C LYS A 192 12.16 -11.74 -3.20
N GLU A 193 12.81 -11.64 -4.34
CA GLU A 193 14.11 -10.99 -4.50
C GLU A 193 14.04 -9.48 -4.21
N PHE A 194 12.86 -8.86 -4.34
CA PHE A 194 12.65 -7.43 -4.03
C PHE A 194 12.48 -7.19 -2.53
N SER A 195 13.42 -7.69 -1.75
CA SER A 195 13.41 -7.66 -0.30
C SER A 195 14.15 -6.49 0.33
N ASN A 196 14.96 -5.74 -0.44
CA ASN A 196 15.60 -4.52 0.04
C ASN A 196 14.65 -3.35 -0.09
N VAL A 197 14.45 -2.60 0.99
CA VAL A 197 13.48 -1.50 1.06
C VAL A 197 14.21 -0.20 1.34
N LYS A 198 13.97 0.82 0.51
CA LYS A 198 14.40 2.20 0.75
C LYS A 198 13.20 3.13 0.63
N TYR A 199 12.97 3.97 1.62
CA TYR A 199 11.80 4.85 1.59
C TYR A 199 12.05 6.22 2.22
N LEU A 200 11.29 7.21 1.78
CA LEU A 200 11.21 8.54 2.37
C LEU A 200 9.83 8.70 3.04
N GLY A 201 9.79 8.62 4.35
CA GLY A 201 8.58 8.63 5.14
C GLY A 201 8.87 8.60 6.63
N ARG A 202 7.88 8.27 7.45
CA ARG A 202 8.08 8.10 8.89
C ARG A 202 8.74 6.76 9.20
N GLY A 203 9.77 6.80 10.06
CA GLY A 203 10.59 5.63 10.45
C GLY A 203 11.58 5.97 11.56
N PRO A 204 12.52 5.06 11.88
CA PRO A 204 12.65 3.71 11.32
C PRO A 204 11.60 2.72 11.82
N TYR A 205 10.94 3.03 12.96
CA TYR A 205 9.96 2.15 13.59
C TYR A 205 8.60 2.23 12.91
N GLU A 206 7.82 1.17 13.03
CA GLU A 206 6.42 1.19 12.60
C GLU A 206 5.66 2.34 13.25
N ASN A 207 4.65 2.82 12.56
CA ASN A 207 3.86 3.94 13.04
C ASN A 207 2.48 3.97 12.40
N LEU A 208 1.51 4.53 13.11
CA LEU A 208 0.20 4.90 12.61
C LEU A 208 -0.07 6.36 12.91
N CYS A 209 -1.18 6.89 12.45
CA CYS A 209 -1.49 8.31 12.61
C CYS A 209 -1.63 8.75 14.08
N ASP A 210 -1.95 7.84 15.00
CA ASP A 210 -2.09 8.09 16.44
C ASP A 210 -0.90 7.66 17.30
N PHE A 211 0.10 6.99 16.71
CA PHE A 211 1.39 6.74 17.39
C PHE A 211 2.56 6.87 16.40
N ASN A 212 3.06 8.05 16.22
CA ASN A 212 4.12 8.36 15.28
C ASN A 212 5.21 9.30 15.82
N GLY A 213 5.14 9.65 17.11
CA GLY A 213 6.12 10.56 17.75
C GLY A 213 7.55 10.01 17.73
N GLN A 214 7.72 8.69 17.82
CA GLN A 214 9.01 8.00 17.77
C GLN A 214 9.56 7.86 16.35
N SER A 215 8.78 8.20 15.31
CA SER A 215 9.10 7.94 13.90
C SER A 215 9.17 9.24 13.10
N PRO A 216 10.29 9.98 13.16
CA PRO A 216 10.49 11.18 12.36
C PRO A 216 10.48 10.86 10.88
N ILE A 217 10.17 11.86 10.05
CA ILE A 217 10.28 11.74 8.59
C ILE A 217 11.76 11.78 8.21
N GLY A 218 12.19 10.78 7.45
CA GLY A 218 13.58 10.63 7.01
C GLY A 218 13.69 9.68 5.83
N LEU A 219 14.92 9.58 5.31
CA LEU A 219 15.28 8.57 4.32
C LEU A 219 15.82 7.34 5.05
N TYR A 220 15.12 6.22 4.93
CA TYR A 220 15.45 4.98 5.62
C TYR A 220 15.76 3.86 4.63
N LYS A 221 16.58 2.92 5.08
CA LYS A 221 16.86 1.65 4.40
C LYS A 221 16.66 0.51 5.38
N THR A 222 16.01 -0.53 4.94
CA THR A 222 15.70 -1.74 5.71
C THR A 222 15.49 -2.92 4.77
N THR A 223 15.05 -4.03 5.28
CA THR A 223 14.60 -5.19 4.50
C THR A 223 13.15 -5.54 4.86
N VAL A 224 12.46 -6.26 3.98
CA VAL A 224 11.11 -6.78 4.25
C VAL A 224 11.06 -7.55 5.57
N LYS A 225 12.09 -8.35 5.84
CA LYS A 225 12.22 -9.14 7.07
C LYS A 225 12.35 -8.25 8.32
N GLU A 226 13.11 -7.17 8.25
CA GLU A 226 13.32 -6.24 9.37
C GLU A 226 12.11 -5.34 9.64
N MET A 227 11.17 -5.25 8.72
CA MET A 227 9.91 -4.51 8.93
C MET A 227 8.93 -5.28 9.81
N HIS A 228 9.11 -6.60 9.98
CA HIS A 228 8.29 -7.39 10.88
C HIS A 228 8.49 -6.98 12.33
N VAL A 229 7.39 -6.77 13.05
CA VAL A 229 7.38 -6.56 14.50
C VAL A 229 6.82 -7.81 15.17
N ASP A 230 7.68 -8.45 15.98
CA ASP A 230 7.39 -9.74 16.61
C ASP A 230 6.47 -9.57 17.86
N TYR A 231 5.20 -9.21 17.62
CA TYR A 231 4.20 -9.14 18.68
C TYR A 231 3.89 -10.53 19.25
N ILE A 232 3.79 -10.63 20.58
CA ILE A 232 3.43 -11.88 21.29
C ILE A 232 2.17 -12.50 20.71
N LYS A 233 1.15 -11.66 20.45
CA LYS A 233 -0.04 -12.01 19.69
C LYS A 233 0.08 -11.41 18.30
N PRO A 234 0.14 -12.23 17.24
CA PRO A 234 0.23 -11.74 15.88
C PRO A 234 -0.91 -10.78 15.52
N GLN A 235 -0.56 -9.63 14.98
CA GLN A 235 -1.46 -8.54 14.60
C GLN A 235 -0.85 -7.75 13.45
N ASP A 236 -1.63 -6.86 12.82
CA ASP A 236 -1.11 -5.95 11.79
C ASP A 236 0.07 -5.16 12.33
N ASN A 237 1.16 -5.12 11.58
CA ASN A 237 2.42 -4.51 12.00
C ASN A 237 3.22 -3.97 10.81
N GLY A 238 4.34 -3.31 11.09
CA GLY A 238 5.29 -2.85 10.08
C GLY A 238 4.79 -1.70 9.20
N ASN A 239 3.72 -1.00 9.59
CA ASN A 239 3.22 0.12 8.82
C ASN A 239 4.14 1.34 8.92
N HIS A 240 4.41 2.00 7.80
CA HIS A 240 5.10 3.29 7.70
C HIS A 240 4.20 4.31 7.02
N GLY A 241 3.95 5.44 7.70
CA GLY A 241 3.06 6.50 7.22
C GLY A 241 3.80 7.68 6.60
N ALA A 242 3.03 8.57 5.98
CA ALA A 242 3.53 9.79 5.33
C ALA A 242 4.66 9.54 4.32
N VAL A 243 4.57 8.44 3.58
CA VAL A 243 5.60 7.99 2.64
C VAL A 243 5.45 8.71 1.31
N ARG A 244 6.56 9.23 0.80
CA ARG A 244 6.63 9.94 -0.48
C ARG A 244 7.11 9.03 -1.59
N PHE A 245 8.00 8.11 -1.26
CA PHE A 245 8.35 6.99 -2.12
C PHE A 245 8.82 5.79 -1.28
N ALA A 246 8.67 4.60 -1.85
CA ALA A 246 9.24 3.35 -1.35
C ALA A 246 9.76 2.54 -2.55
N GLU A 247 11.02 2.14 -2.50
CA GLU A 247 11.71 1.32 -3.48
C GLU A 247 11.87 -0.08 -2.93
N PHE A 248 11.48 -1.08 -3.70
CA PHE A 248 11.68 -2.50 -3.41
C PHE A 248 12.63 -3.08 -4.46
N THR A 249 13.81 -3.54 -4.05
CA THR A 249 14.87 -3.93 -4.98
C THR A 249 15.49 -5.27 -4.62
N ASP A 250 16.05 -5.92 -5.65
CA ASP A 250 16.91 -7.08 -5.50
C ASP A 250 18.34 -6.69 -5.06
N GLY A 251 19.22 -7.69 -4.95
CA GLY A 251 20.64 -7.48 -4.61
C GLY A 251 21.45 -6.69 -5.66
N ASN A 252 20.92 -6.53 -6.88
CA ASN A 252 21.53 -5.77 -7.96
C ASN A 252 20.95 -4.35 -8.09
N GLY A 253 19.99 -4.00 -7.24
CA GLY A 253 19.33 -2.70 -7.25
C GLY A 253 18.21 -2.57 -8.29
N LYS A 254 17.77 -3.65 -8.94
CA LYS A 254 16.62 -3.69 -9.83
C LYS A 254 15.34 -3.94 -9.03
N GLY A 255 14.21 -3.38 -9.47
CA GLY A 255 12.96 -3.57 -8.75
C GLY A 255 11.87 -2.59 -9.13
N LEU A 256 11.00 -2.28 -8.16
CA LEU A 256 9.83 -1.44 -8.33
C LEU A 256 9.80 -0.32 -7.28
N ALA A 257 9.61 0.91 -7.73
CA ALA A 257 9.36 2.07 -6.88
C ALA A 257 7.86 2.38 -6.83
N PHE A 258 7.37 2.70 -5.64
CA PHE A 258 6.07 3.33 -5.40
C PHE A 258 6.29 4.80 -5.08
N LEU A 259 5.59 5.70 -5.79
CA LEU A 259 5.71 7.15 -5.68
C LEU A 259 4.38 7.71 -5.19
N GLY A 260 4.40 8.50 -4.11
CA GLY A 260 3.19 9.07 -3.51
C GLY A 260 2.60 10.23 -4.34
N ALA A 261 1.27 10.29 -4.41
CA ALA A 261 0.55 11.38 -5.02
C ALA A 261 -0.54 11.94 -4.06
N PRO A 262 -0.18 12.74 -3.04
CA PRO A 262 1.20 13.14 -2.69
C PRO A 262 1.92 12.18 -1.74
N LYS A 263 1.21 11.35 -0.99
CA LYS A 263 1.73 10.43 0.04
C LYS A 263 0.84 9.22 0.21
N PHE A 264 1.41 8.13 0.75
CA PHE A 264 0.71 6.91 1.12
C PHE A 264 1.26 6.36 2.44
N SER A 265 0.65 5.31 2.95
CA SER A 265 1.24 4.41 3.95
C SER A 265 1.56 3.08 3.30
N PHE A 266 2.57 2.36 3.80
CA PHE A 266 2.85 1.01 3.34
C PHE A 266 3.28 0.10 4.47
N SER A 267 3.09 -1.20 4.26
CA SER A 267 3.74 -2.28 4.99
C SER A 267 4.21 -3.34 4.01
N ALA A 268 5.28 -4.08 4.38
CA ALA A 268 5.77 -5.18 3.57
C ALA A 268 6.19 -6.33 4.47
N HIS A 269 5.86 -7.56 4.05
CA HIS A 269 6.11 -8.78 4.83
C HIS A 269 6.51 -9.93 3.92
N ASP A 270 7.23 -10.90 4.48
CA ASP A 270 7.51 -12.20 3.86
C ASP A 270 6.45 -13.26 4.22
N TYR A 271 5.22 -12.81 4.46
CA TYR A 271 4.03 -13.62 4.68
C TYR A 271 2.77 -12.87 4.25
N THR A 272 1.71 -13.62 3.96
CA THR A 272 0.43 -13.04 3.59
C THR A 272 -0.38 -12.63 4.84
N GLN A 273 -1.28 -11.68 4.67
CA GLN A 273 -2.20 -11.28 5.74
C GLN A 273 -3.06 -12.46 6.26
N LYS A 274 -3.31 -13.47 5.41
CA LYS A 274 -4.03 -14.68 5.79
C LYS A 274 -3.27 -15.49 6.83
N ILE A 275 -1.96 -15.62 6.69
CA ILE A 275 -1.08 -16.30 7.66
C ILE A 275 -1.14 -15.54 8.97
N LEU A 276 -0.93 -14.23 8.95
CA LEU A 276 -0.96 -13.40 10.15
C LEU A 276 -2.30 -13.49 10.90
N CYS A 277 -3.43 -13.47 10.17
CA CYS A 277 -4.76 -13.60 10.78
C CYS A 277 -5.05 -15.00 11.36
N ALA A 278 -4.40 -16.05 10.85
CA ALA A 278 -4.56 -17.41 11.33
C ALA A 278 -3.68 -17.73 12.54
N ALA A 279 -2.57 -17.04 12.70
CA ALA A 279 -1.61 -17.22 13.77
C ALA A 279 -2.21 -16.82 15.13
N ARG A 280 -2.01 -17.63 16.16
CA ARG A 280 -2.43 -17.36 17.55
C ARG A 280 -1.26 -16.92 18.42
N HIS A 281 -0.08 -17.39 18.10
CA HIS A 281 1.18 -17.09 18.77
C HIS A 281 2.20 -16.67 17.71
N ARG A 282 3.23 -15.94 18.10
CA ARG A 282 4.27 -15.47 17.16
C ARG A 282 4.97 -16.60 16.41
N GLU A 283 5.10 -17.76 17.07
CA GLU A 283 5.70 -18.96 16.51
C GLU A 283 4.83 -19.62 15.40
N ASP A 284 3.55 -19.22 15.29
CA ASP A 284 2.64 -19.71 14.26
C ASP A 284 2.76 -18.88 12.95
N VAL A 285 3.47 -17.75 12.97
CA VAL A 285 3.68 -16.92 11.78
C VAL A 285 4.71 -17.60 10.88
N ILE A 286 4.22 -18.17 9.79
CA ILE A 286 5.06 -18.85 8.80
C ILE A 286 5.60 -17.80 7.83
N HIS A 287 6.93 -17.64 7.81
CA HIS A 287 7.63 -16.82 6.84
C HIS A 287 7.77 -17.58 5.53
N GLU A 288 7.45 -16.96 4.42
CA GLU A 288 7.38 -17.57 3.09
C GLU A 288 8.29 -16.83 2.09
N ASP A 289 8.52 -17.46 0.95
CA ASP A 289 9.30 -16.89 -0.15
C ASP A 289 8.48 -15.88 -0.95
N THR A 290 8.11 -14.77 -0.33
CA THR A 290 7.31 -13.70 -0.95
C THR A 290 7.73 -12.31 -0.45
N THR A 291 7.38 -11.27 -1.22
CA THR A 291 7.34 -9.89 -0.75
C THR A 291 5.91 -9.39 -0.90
N PHE A 292 5.11 -9.59 0.14
CA PHE A 292 3.72 -9.12 0.20
C PHE A 292 3.69 -7.66 0.63
N VAL A 293 3.14 -6.78 -0.23
CA VAL A 293 3.06 -5.34 0.03
C VAL A 293 1.62 -4.86 0.18
N SER A 294 1.42 -3.90 1.07
CA SER A 294 0.20 -3.09 1.16
C SER A 294 0.56 -1.63 0.89
N ILE A 295 -0.11 -1.01 -0.07
CA ILE A 295 -0.01 0.42 -0.38
C ILE A 295 -1.35 1.05 -0.04
N ASP A 296 -1.38 1.89 1.00
CA ASP A 296 -2.60 2.39 1.60
C ASP A 296 -2.74 3.90 1.46
N GLY A 297 -3.90 4.32 0.98
CA GLY A 297 -4.29 5.73 1.01
C GLY A 297 -4.76 6.15 2.40
N PHE A 298 -5.36 5.21 3.15
CA PHE A 298 -5.96 5.49 4.46
C PHE A 298 -5.75 4.33 5.41
N VAL A 299 -5.21 4.65 6.59
CA VAL A 299 -5.03 3.71 7.70
C VAL A 299 -5.53 4.36 8.97
N ARG A 300 -6.42 3.67 9.69
CA ARG A 300 -6.95 4.10 10.98
C ARG A 300 -5.91 3.88 12.08
N GLY A 301 -5.86 4.76 13.05
CA GLY A 301 -5.12 4.55 14.29
C GLY A 301 -5.73 3.40 15.12
N THR A 302 -4.94 2.82 16.02
CA THR A 302 -5.36 1.71 16.89
C THR A 302 -5.99 2.16 18.20
N GLY A 303 -5.62 3.34 18.70
CA GLY A 303 -6.06 3.83 20.02
C GLY A 303 -5.48 3.02 21.18
N THR A 304 -6.14 3.12 22.32
CA THR A 304 -5.79 2.44 23.59
C THR A 304 -6.95 1.64 24.17
N ALA A 305 -7.88 1.18 23.31
CA ALA A 305 -9.15 0.59 23.72
C ALA A 305 -9.02 -0.72 24.52
N SER A 306 -7.85 -1.37 24.53
CA SER A 306 -7.59 -2.55 25.37
C SER A 306 -7.69 -2.23 26.88
N CYS A 307 -7.37 -1.00 27.28
CA CYS A 307 -7.48 -0.53 28.67
C CYS A 307 -7.98 0.93 28.77
N GLY A 308 -8.45 1.50 27.69
CA GLY A 308 -8.89 2.88 27.62
C GLY A 308 -9.97 3.10 26.57
N GLN A 309 -9.98 4.29 26.00
CA GLN A 309 -10.95 4.69 24.99
C GLN A 309 -10.47 4.34 23.57
N ASP A 310 -11.43 4.23 22.65
CA ASP A 310 -11.13 4.13 21.24
C ASP A 310 -10.35 5.37 20.74
N THR A 311 -9.61 5.22 19.61
CA THR A 311 -8.81 6.31 19.06
C THR A 311 -9.65 7.56 18.79
N LEU A 312 -9.04 8.74 18.89
CA LEU A 312 -9.71 10.02 18.66
C LEU A 312 -10.25 10.10 17.22
N MET A 313 -11.35 10.82 17.03
CA MET A 313 -12.01 10.96 15.72
C MET A 313 -11.07 11.39 14.59
N LYS A 314 -10.09 12.26 14.88
CA LYS A 314 -9.10 12.73 13.89
C LYS A 314 -8.17 11.63 13.35
N TYR A 315 -8.09 10.49 14.04
CA TYR A 315 -7.29 9.33 13.67
C TYR A 315 -8.13 8.17 13.13
N ARG A 316 -9.44 8.36 13.00
CA ARG A 316 -10.34 7.37 12.42
C ARG A 316 -10.44 7.54 10.93
N PHE A 317 -10.53 6.43 10.22
CA PHE A 317 -10.89 6.45 8.82
C PHE A 317 -12.40 6.31 8.69
N VAL A 318 -13.07 7.41 8.35
CA VAL A 318 -14.53 7.48 8.19
C VAL A 318 -14.88 7.70 6.74
N LEU A 319 -15.65 6.77 6.16
CA LEU A 319 -16.11 6.79 4.78
C LEU A 319 -17.63 7.08 4.74
N ASP A 320 -18.01 8.29 4.38
CA ASP A 320 -19.43 8.65 4.27
C ASP A 320 -20.04 8.24 2.93
N ASP A 321 -19.34 8.45 1.82
CA ASP A 321 -19.79 8.11 0.47
C ASP A 321 -18.67 7.46 -0.35
N THR A 322 -17.81 8.24 -0.96
CA THR A 322 -16.74 7.79 -1.86
C THR A 322 -15.42 8.43 -1.48
N ILE A 323 -14.35 7.66 -1.55
CA ILE A 323 -12.99 8.13 -1.34
C ILE A 323 -12.07 7.60 -2.44
N GLU A 324 -11.03 8.34 -2.74
CA GLU A 324 -10.00 7.97 -3.70
C GLU A 324 -8.61 8.18 -3.11
N PHE A 325 -7.66 7.38 -3.58
CA PHE A 325 -6.23 7.66 -3.39
C PHE A 325 -5.45 7.36 -4.66
N ARG A 326 -4.23 7.88 -4.73
CA ARG A 326 -3.37 7.81 -5.90
C ARG A 326 -1.93 7.60 -5.50
N PHE A 327 -1.23 6.86 -6.33
CA PHE A 327 0.23 6.71 -6.30
C PHE A 327 0.71 6.39 -7.73
N ALA A 328 2.01 6.22 -7.92
CA ALA A 328 2.53 5.66 -9.16
C ALA A 328 3.52 4.54 -8.87
N MET A 329 3.66 3.66 -9.83
CA MET A 329 4.69 2.63 -9.90
C MET A 329 5.70 3.04 -10.97
N LYS A 330 6.99 2.83 -10.69
CA LYS A 330 8.06 3.09 -11.66
C LYS A 330 9.10 1.98 -11.60
N PRO A 331 9.47 1.37 -12.73
CA PRO A 331 10.56 0.39 -12.78
C PRO A 331 11.88 1.00 -12.32
N ILE A 332 12.67 0.21 -11.60
CA ILE A 332 14.07 0.49 -11.27
C ILE A 332 14.89 -0.53 -12.03
N THR A 333 15.60 -0.08 -13.06
CA THR A 333 16.28 -0.96 -14.03
C THR A 333 17.82 -0.82 -14.02
N ARG A 334 18.36 0.02 -13.10
CA ARG A 334 19.81 0.29 -13.01
C ARG A 334 20.37 -0.12 -11.67
#